data_0dee8ceebf9cd5f1dc62d6c782a2d298
#
_entry.id   0dee8ceebf9cd5f1dc62d6c782a2d298
#
_cell.length_a   1.000
_cell.length_b   1.000
_cell.length_c   1.000
_cell.angle_alpha   90.00
_cell.angle_beta   90.00
_cell.angle_gamma   90.00
#
_symmetry.space_group_name_H-M   'P 1'
#
loop_
_entity.id
_entity.type
_entity.pdbx_description
1 polymer ?
#
loop_
_entity_poly.entity_id
_entity_poly.type
_entity_poly.pdbx_seq_one_letter_code
_entity_poly.pdbx_strand_id
1 'polypeptide(L)'
;MGLDTIELLLEAESHFGVPVPDERAGKTVTVEQFARLLCELRAQTATPLPYEVVLFQLQQIIARQFKIPVERVVPEARFVKDLGLDQ
;
A
#
# COMPACT_ATOMS: atom_id res chain seq x y z
N MET A 1 -3.93 13.20 4.93
CA MET A 1 -3.34 11.91 5.33
C MET A 1 -2.49 12.12 6.58
N GLY A 2 -2.49 11.15 7.48
CA GLY A 2 -1.63 11.20 8.66
C GLY A 2 -0.22 10.77 8.36
N LEU A 3 0.64 10.83 9.38
CA LEU A 3 2.06 10.55 9.23
C LEU A 3 2.34 9.13 8.75
N ASP A 4 1.66 8.13 9.35
CA ASP A 4 1.88 6.73 8.98
C ASP A 4 1.52 6.47 7.52
N THR A 5 0.41 7.04 7.07
CA THR A 5 -0.03 6.82 5.69
C THR A 5 0.88 7.53 4.70
N ILE A 6 1.44 8.68 5.07
CA ILE A 6 2.40 9.38 4.23
C ILE A 6 3.70 8.56 4.12
N GLU A 7 4.17 8.01 5.23
CA GLU A 7 5.36 7.16 5.23
C GLU A 7 5.16 5.93 4.37
N LEU A 8 4.00 5.29 4.47
CA LEU A 8 3.69 4.14 3.64
C LEU A 8 3.66 4.51 2.16
N LEU A 9 3.05 5.66 1.85
CA LEU A 9 2.97 6.14 0.48
C LEU A 9 4.36 6.33 -0.12
N LEU A 10 5.24 6.98 0.62
CA LEU A 10 6.60 7.24 0.14
C LEU A 10 7.38 5.94 -0.07
N GLU A 11 7.24 5.00 0.85
CA GLU A 11 7.91 3.71 0.73
C GLU A 11 7.39 2.94 -0.48
N ALA A 12 6.08 2.96 -0.70
CA ALA A 12 5.49 2.27 -1.84
C ALA A 12 5.94 2.90 -3.16
N GLU A 13 6.01 4.23 -3.22
CA GLU A 13 6.49 4.91 -4.42
C GLU A 13 7.92 4.51 -4.75
N SER A 14 8.77 4.46 -3.73
CA SER A 14 10.15 4.08 -3.91
C SER A 14 10.29 2.63 -4.33
N HIS A 15 9.56 1.73 -3.67
CA HIS A 15 9.68 0.29 -3.92
C HIS A 15 9.14 -0.10 -5.29
N PHE A 16 7.98 0.43 -5.67
CA PHE A 16 7.34 0.07 -6.93
C PHE A 16 7.75 0.97 -8.10
N GLY A 17 8.48 2.03 -7.82
CA GLY A 17 8.99 2.92 -8.87
C GLY A 17 7.91 3.69 -9.60
N VAL A 18 6.83 4.07 -8.90
CA VAL A 18 5.73 4.83 -9.51
C VAL A 18 5.34 5.98 -8.59
N PRO A 19 4.99 7.15 -9.15
CA PRO A 19 4.40 8.22 -8.36
C PRO A 19 2.96 7.87 -8.02
N VAL A 20 2.57 8.07 -6.76
CA VAL A 20 1.20 7.80 -6.32
C VAL A 20 0.57 9.11 -5.92
N PRO A 21 -0.45 9.59 -6.66
CA PRO A 21 -1.13 10.83 -6.29
C PRO A 21 -1.77 10.72 -4.90
N ASP A 22 -1.49 11.70 -4.05
CA ASP A 22 -2.03 11.73 -2.69
C ASP A 22 -3.54 11.59 -2.65
N GLU A 23 -4.20 12.25 -3.60
CA GLU A 23 -5.65 12.23 -3.72
C GLU A 23 -6.19 10.82 -3.93
N ARG A 24 -5.54 10.06 -4.80
CA ARG A 24 -5.97 8.69 -5.07
C ARG A 24 -5.62 7.76 -3.91
N ALA A 25 -4.43 7.94 -3.34
CA ALA A 25 -4.02 7.15 -2.18
C ALA A 25 -4.95 7.37 -1.00
N GLY A 26 -5.38 8.61 -0.80
CA GLY A 26 -6.27 8.96 0.31
C GLY A 26 -7.66 8.32 0.22
N LYS A 27 -8.04 7.83 -0.94
CA LYS A 27 -9.32 7.15 -1.12
C LYS A 27 -9.24 5.66 -0.82
N THR A 28 -8.04 5.11 -0.63
CA THR A 28 -7.90 3.69 -0.31
C THR A 28 -8.07 3.50 1.19
N VAL A 29 -8.85 2.50 1.56
CA VAL A 29 -9.15 2.19 2.96
C VAL A 29 -8.49 0.88 3.37
N THR A 30 -8.42 -0.09 2.46
CA THR A 30 -7.88 -1.42 2.73
C THR A 30 -6.57 -1.66 2.00
N VAL A 31 -5.85 -2.67 2.47
CA VAL A 31 -4.60 -3.12 1.83
C VAL A 31 -4.86 -3.47 0.36
N GLU A 32 -5.95 -4.19 0.10
CA GLU A 32 -6.31 -4.59 -1.26
C GLU A 32 -6.53 -3.37 -2.17
N GLN A 33 -7.24 -2.37 -1.68
CA GLN A 33 -7.50 -1.18 -2.49
C GLN A 33 -6.21 -0.47 -2.88
N PHE A 34 -5.29 -0.37 -1.94
CA PHE A 34 -4.00 0.27 -2.22
C PHE A 34 -3.17 -0.58 -3.19
N ALA A 35 -3.20 -1.91 -3.03
CA ALA A 35 -2.48 -2.80 -3.95
C ALA A 35 -3.03 -2.67 -5.37
N ARG A 36 -4.35 -2.57 -5.53
CA ARG A 36 -4.94 -2.38 -6.86
C ARG A 36 -4.56 -1.05 -7.48
N LEU A 37 -4.49 0.00 -6.67
CA LEU A 37 -4.04 1.30 -7.15
C LEU A 37 -2.60 1.22 -7.64
N LEU A 38 -1.72 0.55 -6.89
CA LEU A 38 -0.33 0.39 -7.30
C LEU A 38 -0.22 -0.40 -8.60
N CYS A 39 -1.03 -1.45 -8.77
CA CYS A 39 -1.05 -2.21 -10.03
C CYS A 39 -1.44 -1.33 -11.21
N GLU A 40 -2.47 -0.52 -11.03
CA GLU A 40 -2.93 0.38 -12.08
C GLU A 40 -1.84 1.37 -12.48
N LEU A 41 -1.20 1.97 -11.48
CA LEU A 41 -0.16 2.96 -11.75
C LEU A 41 1.06 2.33 -12.42
N ARG A 42 1.44 1.12 -11.99
CA ARG A 42 2.55 0.40 -12.62
C ARG A 42 2.24 0.11 -14.08
N ALA A 43 1.01 -0.34 -14.37
CA ALA A 43 0.62 -0.65 -15.74
C ALA A 43 0.67 0.59 -16.64
N GLN A 44 0.43 1.77 -16.07
CA GLN A 44 0.40 3.01 -16.84
C GLN A 44 1.79 3.61 -17.04
N THR A 45 2.71 3.41 -16.09
CA THR A 45 3.96 4.18 -16.06
C THR A 45 5.22 3.32 -16.15
N ALA A 46 5.10 2.01 -16.05
CA ALA A 46 6.26 1.12 -16.05
C ALA A 46 5.84 -0.27 -16.52
N THR A 47 6.71 -1.26 -16.29
CA THR A 47 6.37 -2.65 -16.60
C THR A 47 5.27 -3.13 -15.66
N PRO A 48 4.15 -3.65 -16.19
CA PRO A 48 3.08 -4.15 -15.33
C PRO A 48 3.53 -5.29 -14.43
N LEU A 49 2.98 -5.33 -13.22
CA LEU A 49 3.19 -6.43 -12.28
C LEU A 49 1.85 -7.09 -11.98
N PRO A 50 1.83 -8.43 -11.80
CA PRO A 50 0.61 -9.10 -11.40
C PRO A 50 0.14 -8.61 -10.02
N TYR A 51 -1.17 -8.59 -9.83
CA TYR A 51 -1.76 -8.14 -8.57
C TYR A 51 -1.19 -8.93 -7.37
N GLU A 52 -1.07 -10.24 -7.50
CA GLU A 52 -0.57 -11.09 -6.40
C GLU A 52 0.83 -10.70 -5.98
N VAL A 53 1.67 -10.32 -6.94
CA VAL A 53 3.04 -9.89 -6.65
C VAL A 53 3.03 -8.57 -5.92
N VAL A 54 2.23 -7.61 -6.41
CA VAL A 54 2.12 -6.29 -5.76
C VAL A 54 1.56 -6.45 -4.36
N LEU A 55 0.51 -7.23 -4.20
CA LEU A 55 -0.11 -7.45 -2.90
C LEU A 55 0.88 -8.08 -1.92
N PHE A 56 1.58 -9.12 -2.35
CA PHE A 56 2.56 -9.80 -1.47
C PHE A 56 3.63 -8.81 -1.01
N GLN A 57 4.19 -8.05 -1.94
CA GLN A 57 5.24 -7.11 -1.60
C GLN A 57 4.73 -5.99 -0.69
N LEU A 58 3.52 -5.50 -0.96
CA LEU A 58 2.92 -4.47 -0.11
C LEU A 58 2.69 -4.98 1.30
N GLN A 59 2.22 -6.21 1.45
CA GLN A 59 2.03 -6.81 2.77
C GLN A 59 3.34 -6.88 3.54
N GLN A 60 4.43 -7.25 2.87
CA GLN A 60 5.75 -7.30 3.51
C GLN A 60 6.23 -5.91 3.91
N ILE A 61 6.01 -4.91 3.06
CA ILE A 61 6.40 -3.54 3.35
C ILE A 61 5.67 -3.04 4.60
N ILE A 62 4.35 -3.23 4.65
CA ILE A 62 3.54 -2.78 5.78
C ILE A 62 3.97 -3.48 7.07
N ALA A 63 4.14 -4.79 7.03
CA ALA A 63 4.52 -5.57 8.20
C ALA A 63 5.86 -5.10 8.75
N ARG A 64 6.83 -4.88 7.87
CA ARG A 64 8.17 -4.46 8.29
C ARG A 64 8.19 -3.02 8.76
N GLN A 65 7.53 -2.13 8.03
CA GLN A 65 7.59 -0.69 8.31
C GLN A 65 6.91 -0.34 9.63
N PHE A 66 5.79 -0.99 9.92
CA PHE A 66 4.99 -0.67 11.11
C PHE A 66 5.08 -1.74 12.19
N LYS A 67 5.94 -2.75 12.01
CA LYS A 67 6.15 -3.83 12.98
C LYS A 67 4.86 -4.55 13.33
N ILE A 68 4.08 -4.86 12.30
CA ILE A 68 2.82 -5.59 12.43
C ILE A 68 3.06 -7.02 11.94
N PRO A 69 2.57 -8.04 12.65
CA PRO A 69 2.69 -9.42 12.14
C PRO A 69 2.06 -9.51 10.74
N VAL A 70 2.76 -10.13 9.80
CA VAL A 70 2.30 -10.18 8.41
C VAL A 70 0.95 -10.89 8.29
N GLU A 71 0.66 -11.81 9.21
CA GLU A 71 -0.61 -12.53 9.23
C GLU A 71 -1.81 -11.60 9.44
N ARG A 72 -1.57 -10.43 10.02
CA ARG A 72 -2.62 -9.45 10.22
C ARG A 72 -2.80 -8.52 9.03
N VAL A 73 -1.84 -8.48 8.10
CA VAL A 73 -1.87 -7.61 6.95
C VAL A 73 -2.55 -8.34 5.80
N VAL A 74 -3.82 -8.67 6.01
CA VAL A 74 -4.62 -9.36 4.99
C VAL A 74 -5.18 -8.33 4.01
N PRO A 75 -5.58 -8.76 2.79
CA PRO A 75 -6.09 -7.79 1.81
C PRO A 75 -7.27 -6.97 2.31
N GLU A 76 -8.13 -7.56 3.13
CA GLU A 76 -9.32 -6.89 3.66
C GLU A 76 -9.03 -5.97 4.84
N ALA A 77 -7.80 -5.99 5.37
CA ALA A 77 -7.46 -5.18 6.53
C ALA A 77 -7.56 -3.70 6.18
N ARG A 78 -8.22 -2.95 7.06
CA ARG A 78 -8.33 -1.50 6.94
C ARG A 78 -7.14 -0.86 7.62
N PHE A 79 -6.54 0.11 6.95
CA PHE A 79 -5.32 0.73 7.48
C PHE A 79 -5.50 1.30 8.88
N VAL A 80 -6.57 2.05 9.07
CA VAL A 80 -6.80 2.72 10.36
C VAL A 80 -7.42 1.79 11.38
N LYS A 81 -8.55 1.15 11.02
CA LYS A 81 -9.32 0.38 12.00
C LYS A 81 -8.71 -0.95 12.36
N ASP A 82 -8.11 -1.63 11.40
CA ASP A 82 -7.58 -2.98 11.62
C ASP A 82 -6.09 -3.01 11.89
N LEU A 83 -5.33 -2.11 11.27
CA LEU A 83 -3.88 -2.07 11.44
C LEU A 83 -3.43 -0.96 12.38
N GLY A 84 -4.33 -0.08 12.76
CA GLY A 84 -4.03 0.96 13.72
C GLY A 84 -3.10 2.05 13.20
N LEU A 85 -3.05 2.24 11.89
CA LEU A 85 -2.21 3.29 11.33
C LEU A 85 -2.85 4.66 11.51
N ASP A 86 -2.02 5.65 11.74
CA ASP A 86 -2.47 7.03 11.86
C ASP A 86 -3.00 7.53 10.51
N GLN A 87 -4.00 8.38 10.57
CA GLN A 87 -4.56 8.98 9.37
C GLN A 87 -3.72 10.14 8.86
#